data_440a27a052f134116fe7649d59ed0817
#
_entry.id   440a27a052f134116fe7649d59ed0817
#
_cell.length_a   1.000
_cell.length_b   1.000
_cell.length_c   1.000
_cell.angle_alpha   90.00
_cell.angle_beta   90.00
_cell.angle_gamma   90.00
#
_symmetry.space_group_name_H-M   'P 1'
#
loop_
_entity.id
_entity.type
_entity.pdbx_description
1 polymer ?
#
loop_
_entity_poly.entity_id
_entity_poly.type
_entity_poly.pdbx_seq_one_letter_code
_entity_poly.pdbx_strand_id
1 'polypeptide(L)'
;MEKNEHAILLDIPSGGKNGKYHSAVLTTYAIDLIHFDNQLLNMLHRKQVCSINVFADTNQMDKSMEYVSPIYMRHIGKEYSITSISAVGAFHPKINFFVGDDAVLVVFGTGNLTVTGHGKNHEAFTGFMIDETDTTHRPLIEECWQYLCDLQSNVTTMIIIEFFVRFLKICTFLDSSFNIVPHSMCKVQEGLNAALLYNDSQSGILQQISNLVPLNE
;
A
#
# COMPACT_ATOMS: atom_id res chain seq x y z
N MET A 1 -8.17 10.03 -28.53
CA MET A 1 -6.96 10.05 -27.66
C MET A 1 -7.18 8.95 -26.65
N GLU A 2 -6.59 7.78 -26.89
CA GLU A 2 -6.62 6.68 -25.95
C GLU A 2 -5.83 7.12 -24.70
N LYS A 3 -6.49 7.19 -23.55
CA LYS A 3 -5.81 7.32 -22.28
C LYS A 3 -5.08 6.00 -22.04
N ASN A 4 -3.76 6.04 -22.06
CA ASN A 4 -2.93 4.93 -21.62
C ASN A 4 -3.25 4.65 -20.16
N GLU A 5 -4.01 3.56 -19.88
CA GLU A 5 -4.41 3.10 -18.55
C GLU A 5 -3.24 2.51 -17.73
N HIS A 6 -2.00 2.65 -18.19
CA HIS A 6 -0.80 2.04 -17.60
C HIS A 6 -0.15 2.84 -16.48
N ALA A 7 -0.83 3.80 -15.88
CA ALA A 7 -0.09 4.89 -15.25
C ALA A 7 -0.42 5.22 -13.78
N ILE A 8 -1.05 4.38 -12.98
CA ILE A 8 -1.51 4.84 -11.65
C ILE A 8 -0.37 5.05 -10.65
N LEU A 9 0.68 4.23 -10.63
CA LEU A 9 1.91 4.57 -9.89
C LEU A 9 2.70 5.69 -10.57
N LEU A 10 2.51 5.89 -11.89
CA LEU A 10 3.15 6.94 -12.68
C LEU A 10 2.44 8.29 -12.55
N ASP A 11 1.12 8.26 -12.38
CA ASP A 11 0.26 9.43 -12.26
C ASP A 11 -0.24 9.65 -10.83
N ILE A 12 0.62 9.40 -9.82
CA ILE A 12 0.31 9.80 -8.44
C ILE A 12 -0.09 11.28 -8.49
N PRO A 13 -1.36 11.62 -8.15
CA PRO A 13 -1.77 13.00 -8.15
C PRO A 13 -0.90 13.80 -7.19
N SER A 14 -0.65 15.05 -7.53
CA SER A 14 -0.07 15.97 -6.56
C SER A 14 -1.05 16.13 -5.41
N GLY A 15 -0.68 15.68 -4.21
CA GLY A 15 -1.51 15.76 -3.01
C GLY A 15 -1.35 17.10 -2.30
N GLY A 16 -2.44 17.62 -1.71
CA GLY A 16 -2.44 18.79 -0.86
C GLY A 16 -1.91 20.09 -1.47
N LYS A 17 -1.74 21.13 -0.64
CA LYS A 17 -1.23 22.45 -1.08
C LYS A 17 0.21 22.41 -1.56
N ASN A 18 1.03 21.52 -0.99
CA ASN A 18 2.45 21.36 -1.35
C ASN A 18 2.67 20.30 -2.43
N GLY A 19 1.63 19.54 -2.77
CA GLY A 19 1.61 18.64 -3.92
C GLY A 19 2.55 17.45 -3.84
N LYS A 20 3.04 17.06 -2.64
CA LYS A 20 4.13 16.10 -2.52
C LYS A 20 3.82 15.04 -1.49
N TYR A 21 3.86 13.79 -1.94
CA TYR A 21 3.99 12.64 -1.06
C TYR A 21 5.48 12.38 -0.84
N HIS A 22 5.92 12.28 0.41
CA HIS A 22 7.32 12.02 0.76
C HIS A 22 7.59 10.57 1.16
N SER A 23 6.55 9.81 1.49
CA SER A 23 6.65 8.46 2.01
C SER A 23 5.65 7.52 1.36
N ALA A 24 6.00 6.24 1.25
CA ALA A 24 5.11 5.20 0.74
C ALA A 24 5.26 3.88 1.50
N VAL A 25 4.13 3.19 1.67
CA VAL A 25 4.08 1.76 2.00
C VAL A 25 3.38 1.05 0.85
N LEU A 26 4.04 0.05 0.28
CA LEU A 26 3.55 -0.71 -0.86
C LEU A 26 3.39 -2.17 -0.46
N THR A 27 2.27 -2.80 -0.83
CA THR A 27 2.08 -4.24 -0.62
C THR A 27 1.92 -4.96 -1.95
N THR A 28 2.47 -6.16 -2.04
CA THR A 28 2.40 -6.95 -3.28
C THR A 28 2.48 -8.44 -2.99
N TYR A 29 1.85 -9.27 -3.83
CA TYR A 29 2.09 -10.70 -3.84
C TYR A 29 3.44 -11.02 -4.48
N ALA A 30 3.69 -10.53 -5.69
CA ALA A 30 4.92 -10.76 -6.42
C ALA A 30 5.67 -9.45 -6.70
N ILE A 31 6.97 -9.50 -6.62
CA ILE A 31 7.86 -8.38 -6.94
C ILE A 31 8.91 -8.81 -7.96
N ASP A 32 9.12 -8.00 -8.99
CA ASP A 32 10.30 -8.06 -9.83
C ASP A 32 11.31 -7.05 -9.29
N LEU A 33 12.32 -7.55 -8.59
CA LEU A 33 13.32 -6.71 -7.90
C LEU A 33 14.12 -5.84 -8.86
N ILE A 34 14.43 -6.34 -10.06
CA ILE A 34 15.16 -5.57 -11.09
C ILE A 34 14.28 -4.44 -11.62
N HIS A 35 13.01 -4.73 -11.89
CA HIS A 35 12.06 -3.72 -12.35
C HIS A 35 11.81 -2.66 -11.27
N PHE A 36 11.63 -3.10 -10.02
CA PHE A 36 11.44 -2.19 -8.90
C PHE A 36 12.64 -1.27 -8.71
N ASP A 37 13.84 -1.82 -8.60
CA ASP A 37 15.09 -1.09 -8.32
C ASP A 37 15.45 -0.09 -9.44
N ASN A 38 15.26 -0.49 -10.71
CA ASN A 38 15.67 0.32 -11.86
C ASN A 38 14.59 1.25 -12.42
N GLN A 39 13.31 0.95 -12.21
CA GLN A 39 12.23 1.73 -12.81
C GLN A 39 11.32 2.35 -11.77
N LEU A 40 10.65 1.55 -10.93
CA LEU A 40 9.65 2.06 -9.98
C LEU A 40 10.27 2.96 -8.92
N LEU A 41 11.41 2.58 -8.35
CA LEU A 41 12.14 3.39 -7.39
C LEU A 41 12.50 4.76 -7.96
N ASN A 42 13.06 4.79 -9.18
CA ASN A 42 13.40 6.03 -9.85
C ASN A 42 12.17 6.92 -10.11
N MET A 43 11.02 6.31 -10.40
CA MET A 43 9.77 7.06 -10.60
C MET A 43 9.26 7.64 -9.29
N LEU A 44 9.28 6.87 -8.20
CA LEU A 44 8.91 7.33 -6.87
C LEU A 44 9.81 8.49 -6.43
N HIS A 45 11.13 8.39 -6.63
CA HIS A 45 12.08 9.46 -6.31
C HIS A 45 11.84 10.73 -7.14
N ARG A 46 11.51 10.61 -8.43
CA ARG A 46 11.11 11.77 -9.26
C ARG A 46 9.86 12.47 -8.75
N LYS A 47 8.97 11.74 -8.09
CA LYS A 47 7.78 12.26 -7.39
C LYS A 47 8.10 12.70 -5.95
N GLN A 48 9.38 12.64 -5.55
CA GLN A 48 9.88 13.01 -4.22
C GLN A 48 9.47 12.06 -3.09
N VAL A 49 9.01 10.86 -3.43
CA VAL A 49 8.77 9.79 -2.46
C VAL A 49 10.11 9.15 -2.12
N CYS A 50 10.64 9.42 -0.93
CA CYS A 50 11.99 9.04 -0.52
C CYS A 50 12.03 8.03 0.64
N SER A 51 10.94 7.90 1.41
CA SER A 51 10.81 6.89 2.46
C SER A 51 9.88 5.80 1.98
N ILE A 52 10.44 4.64 1.60
CA ILE A 52 9.68 3.59 0.91
C ILE A 52 9.83 2.27 1.66
N ASN A 53 8.68 1.68 2.02
CA ASN A 53 8.60 0.36 2.65
C ASN A 53 7.76 -0.56 1.77
N VAL A 54 8.26 -1.76 1.46
CA VAL A 54 7.57 -2.75 0.64
C VAL A 54 7.28 -3.99 1.48
N PHE A 55 6.05 -4.49 1.45
CA PHE A 55 5.66 -5.78 2.00
C PHE A 55 5.35 -6.74 0.85
N ALA A 56 6.00 -7.89 0.81
CA ALA A 56 5.83 -8.88 -0.24
C ALA A 56 5.60 -10.29 0.34
N ASP A 57 4.92 -11.15 -0.42
CA ASP A 57 4.76 -12.56 -0.04
C ASP A 57 6.11 -13.26 0.07
N THR A 58 6.34 -14.00 1.15
CA THR A 58 7.62 -14.67 1.42
C THR A 58 8.03 -15.61 0.29
N ASN A 59 7.11 -16.47 -0.18
CA ASN A 59 7.44 -17.45 -1.20
C ASN A 59 7.77 -16.81 -2.55
N GLN A 60 7.11 -15.68 -2.89
CA GLN A 60 7.38 -14.94 -4.12
C GLN A 60 8.66 -14.11 -4.01
N MET A 61 8.94 -13.60 -2.82
CA MET A 61 10.19 -12.88 -2.55
C MET A 61 11.40 -13.82 -2.68
N ASP A 62 11.33 -15.01 -2.08
CA ASP A 62 12.39 -16.02 -2.16
C ASP A 62 12.66 -16.41 -3.63
N LYS A 63 11.62 -16.69 -4.39
CA LYS A 63 11.75 -16.94 -5.83
C LYS A 63 12.42 -15.78 -6.57
N SER A 64 12.02 -14.54 -6.27
CA SER A 64 12.60 -13.37 -6.91
C SER A 64 14.08 -13.24 -6.58
N MET A 65 14.49 -13.53 -5.34
CA MET A 65 15.88 -13.51 -4.88
C MET A 65 16.75 -14.58 -5.53
N GLU A 66 16.20 -15.76 -5.82
CA GLU A 66 16.95 -16.86 -6.49
C GLU A 66 17.48 -16.46 -7.86
N TYR A 67 16.76 -15.61 -8.59
CA TYR A 67 17.08 -15.25 -9.97
C TYR A 67 17.84 -13.92 -10.11
N VAL A 68 18.01 -13.17 -9.02
CA VAL A 68 18.60 -11.83 -9.07
C VAL A 68 19.97 -11.81 -8.40
N SER A 69 21.00 -11.45 -9.18
CA SER A 69 22.33 -11.23 -8.60
C SER A 69 22.31 -10.04 -7.64
N PRO A 70 22.98 -10.14 -6.47
CA PRO A 70 23.06 -9.04 -5.48
C PRO A 70 23.54 -7.70 -6.05
N ILE A 71 24.25 -7.71 -7.18
CA ILE A 71 24.69 -6.48 -7.86
C ILE A 71 23.52 -5.62 -8.40
N TYR A 72 22.37 -6.23 -8.62
CA TYR A 72 21.14 -5.54 -9.08
C TYR A 72 20.22 -5.10 -7.95
N MET A 73 20.58 -5.42 -6.68
CA MET A 73 19.80 -5.07 -5.48
C MET A 73 20.54 -4.03 -4.63
N ARG A 74 21.03 -2.95 -5.28
CA ARG A 74 21.91 -1.98 -4.61
C ARG A 74 21.21 -1.06 -3.65
N HIS A 75 19.90 -0.90 -3.80
CA HIS A 75 19.11 0.11 -3.09
C HIS A 75 18.34 -0.47 -1.92
N ILE A 76 18.16 -1.80 -1.86
CA ILE A 76 17.53 -2.49 -0.72
C ILE A 76 18.33 -2.22 0.56
N GLY A 77 17.62 -1.80 1.61
CA GLY A 77 18.21 -1.45 2.91
C GLY A 77 18.91 -0.09 2.93
N LYS A 78 18.91 0.66 1.84
CA LYS A 78 19.47 2.02 1.73
C LYS A 78 18.42 3.05 1.36
N GLU A 79 17.73 2.83 0.25
CA GLU A 79 16.74 3.75 -0.31
C GLU A 79 15.31 3.25 -0.06
N TYR A 80 15.14 1.95 0.09
CA TYR A 80 13.88 1.34 0.52
C TYR A 80 14.11 0.09 1.37
N SER A 81 13.11 -0.27 2.17
CA SER A 81 13.06 -1.57 2.84
C SER A 81 12.12 -2.50 2.09
N ILE A 82 12.42 -3.81 2.16
CA ILE A 82 11.49 -4.84 1.73
C ILE A 82 11.37 -5.89 2.83
N THR A 83 10.13 -6.22 3.16
CA THR A 83 9.75 -7.15 4.20
C THR A 83 8.97 -8.30 3.60
N SER A 84 9.44 -9.52 3.82
CA SER A 84 8.68 -10.71 3.47
C SER A 84 7.61 -10.99 4.53
N ILE A 85 6.37 -11.19 4.10
CA ILE A 85 5.22 -11.52 4.95
C ILE A 85 4.85 -12.98 4.71
N SER A 86 4.89 -13.77 5.79
CA SER A 86 4.40 -15.14 5.79
C SER A 86 2.94 -15.15 6.22
N ALA A 87 2.07 -15.68 5.37
CA ALA A 87 0.64 -15.80 5.64
C ALA A 87 0.18 -17.25 5.46
N VAL A 88 -0.91 -17.62 6.10
CA VAL A 88 -1.59 -18.90 5.83
C VAL A 88 -2.20 -18.80 4.42
N GLY A 89 -1.62 -19.52 3.47
CA GLY A 89 -1.94 -19.39 2.04
C GLY A 89 -0.98 -18.44 1.34
N ALA A 90 -1.42 -17.24 0.99
CA ALA A 90 -0.61 -16.23 0.31
C ALA A 90 -0.89 -14.82 0.85
N PHE A 91 0.16 -14.01 0.97
CA PHE A 91 0.03 -12.57 1.20
C PHE A 91 -0.24 -11.87 -0.14
N HIS A 92 -1.49 -11.51 -0.41
CA HIS A 92 -1.92 -11.08 -1.74
C HIS A 92 -2.50 -9.67 -1.87
N PRO A 93 -2.46 -8.78 -0.87
CA PRO A 93 -2.92 -7.41 -1.03
C PRO A 93 -2.02 -6.62 -1.99
N LYS A 94 -2.63 -5.66 -2.71
CA LYS A 94 -1.94 -4.67 -3.54
C LYS A 94 -2.44 -3.30 -3.13
N ILE A 95 -1.79 -2.76 -2.12
CA ILE A 95 -2.05 -1.47 -1.52
C ILE A 95 -0.84 -0.57 -1.78
N ASN A 96 -1.08 0.59 -2.36
CA ASN A 96 -0.08 1.63 -2.49
C ASN A 96 -0.53 2.80 -1.62
N PHE A 97 0.11 2.97 -0.47
CA PHE A 97 -0.22 3.95 0.55
C PHE A 97 0.82 5.06 0.55
N PHE A 98 0.43 6.27 0.19
CA PHE A 98 1.30 7.43 0.09
C PHE A 98 0.94 8.48 1.13
N VAL A 99 1.96 9.04 1.79
CA VAL A 99 1.80 10.07 2.82
C VAL A 99 2.62 11.30 2.46
N GLY A 100 1.99 12.45 2.56
CA GLY A 100 2.61 13.77 2.52
C GLY A 100 2.43 14.53 3.83
N ASP A 101 2.85 15.77 3.85
CA ASP A 101 2.71 16.64 5.04
C ASP A 101 1.25 16.99 5.34
N ASP A 102 0.42 17.13 4.28
CA ASP A 102 -0.95 17.64 4.32
C ASP A 102 -1.95 16.75 3.59
N ALA A 103 -1.53 15.59 3.09
CA ALA A 103 -2.41 14.67 2.36
C ALA A 103 -1.97 13.21 2.48
N VAL A 104 -2.95 12.30 2.38
CA VAL A 104 -2.73 10.85 2.25
C VAL A 104 -3.52 10.34 1.05
N LEU A 105 -2.89 9.47 0.26
CA LEU A 105 -3.50 8.74 -0.84
C LEU A 105 -3.32 7.24 -0.62
N VAL A 106 -4.40 6.51 -0.71
CA VAL A 106 -4.37 5.04 -0.77
C VAL A 106 -4.89 4.60 -2.14
N VAL A 107 -4.15 3.70 -2.78
CA VAL A 107 -4.56 3.07 -4.05
C VAL A 107 -4.62 1.56 -3.86
N PHE A 108 -5.79 1.01 -4.01
CA PHE A 108 -6.03 -0.44 -4.07
C PHE A 108 -5.99 -0.89 -5.52
N GLY A 109 -5.34 -2.01 -5.79
CA GLY A 109 -5.23 -2.50 -7.16
C GLY A 109 -5.17 -4.02 -7.28
N THR A 110 -5.14 -4.50 -8.51
CA THR A 110 -4.92 -5.91 -8.84
C THR A 110 -3.48 -6.16 -9.29
N GLY A 111 -2.75 -5.12 -9.69
CA GLY A 111 -1.39 -5.19 -10.22
C GLY A 111 -0.32 -5.44 -9.17
N ASN A 112 0.56 -6.40 -9.43
CA ASN A 112 1.76 -6.64 -8.63
C ASN A 112 2.87 -5.64 -9.00
N LEU A 113 3.90 -5.51 -8.14
CA LEU A 113 5.11 -4.72 -8.41
C LEU A 113 6.05 -5.44 -9.40
N THR A 114 5.53 -5.72 -10.59
CA THR A 114 6.22 -6.45 -11.66
C THR A 114 6.06 -5.72 -13.00
N VAL A 115 6.91 -6.05 -13.98
CA VAL A 115 6.78 -5.53 -15.35
C VAL A 115 5.39 -5.79 -15.93
N THR A 116 4.83 -6.98 -15.69
CA THR A 116 3.50 -7.35 -16.19
C THR A 116 2.38 -6.62 -15.47
N GLY A 117 2.48 -6.46 -14.14
CA GLY A 117 1.48 -5.75 -13.34
C GLY A 117 1.44 -4.24 -13.60
N HIS A 118 2.52 -3.66 -14.16
CA HIS A 118 2.60 -2.24 -14.46
C HIS A 118 2.55 -1.91 -15.96
N GLY A 119 2.49 -2.89 -16.85
CA GLY A 119 2.61 -2.53 -18.26
C GLY A 119 2.00 -3.48 -19.28
N LYS A 120 1.61 -4.69 -18.91
CA LYS A 120 1.13 -5.69 -19.88
C LYS A 120 -0.22 -6.29 -19.52
N ASN A 121 -0.59 -6.34 -18.25
CA ASN A 121 -1.87 -6.87 -17.82
C ASN A 121 -2.94 -5.77 -17.83
N HIS A 122 -4.20 -6.18 -17.96
CA HIS A 122 -5.33 -5.31 -17.64
C HIS A 122 -5.54 -5.33 -16.12
N GLU A 123 -5.11 -4.27 -15.46
CA GLU A 123 -5.22 -4.14 -14.01
C GLU A 123 -6.27 -3.08 -13.66
N ALA A 124 -6.97 -3.30 -12.55
CA ALA A 124 -7.94 -2.34 -12.01
C ALA A 124 -7.34 -1.64 -10.79
N PHE A 125 -7.63 -0.35 -10.65
CA PHE A 125 -7.17 0.45 -9.53
C PHE A 125 -8.27 1.39 -9.03
N THR A 126 -8.32 1.60 -7.71
CA THR A 126 -9.21 2.58 -7.07
C THR A 126 -8.42 3.35 -6.03
N GLY A 127 -8.50 4.68 -6.08
CA GLY A 127 -7.78 5.55 -5.14
C GLY A 127 -8.73 6.31 -4.22
N PHE A 128 -8.33 6.48 -2.96
CA PHE A 128 -8.99 7.30 -1.95
C PHE A 128 -7.97 8.27 -1.37
N MET A 129 -8.34 9.54 -1.29
CA MET A 129 -7.46 10.59 -0.80
C MET A 129 -8.14 11.37 0.32
N ILE A 130 -7.33 11.85 1.26
CA ILE A 130 -7.71 12.89 2.22
C ILE A 130 -6.66 13.99 2.18
N ASP A 131 -7.10 15.21 2.44
CA ASP A 131 -6.26 16.38 2.66
C ASP A 131 -6.88 17.30 3.72
N GLU A 132 -6.32 18.50 3.89
CA GLU A 132 -6.84 19.50 4.83
C GLU A 132 -8.28 19.95 4.51
N THR A 133 -8.73 19.79 3.25
CA THR A 133 -10.02 20.30 2.76
C THR A 133 -11.07 19.19 2.63
N ASP A 134 -10.68 17.96 2.38
CA ASP A 134 -11.57 16.81 2.25
C ASP A 134 -11.07 15.61 3.07
N THR A 135 -11.83 15.28 4.10
CA THR A 135 -11.56 14.16 5.00
C THR A 135 -12.60 13.03 4.87
N THR A 136 -13.39 13.02 3.79
CA THR A 136 -14.47 12.05 3.59
C THR A 136 -14.00 10.60 3.67
N HIS A 137 -12.83 10.31 3.13
CA HIS A 137 -12.26 8.95 3.11
C HIS A 137 -11.42 8.60 4.35
N ARG A 138 -11.37 9.49 5.35
CA ARG A 138 -10.52 9.31 6.54
C ARG A 138 -10.73 7.97 7.23
N PRO A 139 -11.96 7.49 7.53
CA PRO A 139 -12.13 6.20 8.22
C PRO A 139 -11.52 5.02 7.46
N LEU A 140 -11.68 4.96 6.15
CA LEU A 140 -11.11 3.90 5.29
C LEU A 140 -9.58 3.96 5.26
N ILE A 141 -9.02 5.17 5.19
CA ILE A 141 -7.57 5.38 5.16
C ILE A 141 -6.94 5.04 6.50
N GLU A 142 -7.58 5.41 7.61
CA GLU A 142 -7.12 5.09 8.97
C GLU A 142 -7.15 3.59 9.23
N GLU A 143 -8.21 2.88 8.80
CA GLU A 143 -8.27 1.42 8.88
C GLU A 143 -7.17 0.75 8.04
N CYS A 144 -6.94 1.23 6.84
CA CYS A 144 -5.85 0.75 5.99
C CYS A 144 -4.48 0.98 6.65
N TRP A 145 -4.29 2.14 7.28
CA TRP A 145 -3.08 2.46 8.02
C TRP A 145 -2.87 1.50 9.21
N GLN A 146 -3.91 1.24 10.01
CA GLN A 146 -3.84 0.30 11.11
C GLN A 146 -3.46 -1.11 10.61
N TYR A 147 -4.08 -1.57 9.53
CA TYR A 147 -3.72 -2.85 8.90
C TYR A 147 -2.23 -2.92 8.52
N LEU A 148 -1.67 -1.86 7.93
CA LEU A 148 -0.25 -1.80 7.57
C LEU A 148 0.66 -1.78 8.82
N CYS A 149 0.25 -1.11 9.90
CA CYS A 149 0.95 -1.13 11.18
C CYS A 149 0.95 -2.52 11.82
N ASP A 150 -0.18 -3.23 11.75
CA ASP A 150 -0.32 -4.59 12.27
C ASP A 150 0.55 -5.58 11.50
N LEU A 151 0.66 -5.44 10.17
CA LEU A 151 1.61 -6.22 9.37
C LEU A 151 3.04 -6.00 9.85
N GLN A 152 3.42 -4.75 10.12
CA GLN A 152 4.77 -4.41 10.59
C GLN A 152 5.05 -4.95 12.00
N SER A 153 4.07 -4.97 12.89
CA SER A 153 4.24 -5.44 14.28
C SER A 153 4.65 -6.91 14.37
N ASN A 154 4.35 -7.69 13.34
CA ASN A 154 4.71 -9.11 13.23
C ASN A 154 6.14 -9.32 12.69
N VAL A 155 6.87 -8.25 12.36
CA VAL A 155 8.22 -8.31 11.78
C VAL A 155 9.28 -8.05 12.86
N THR A 156 10.27 -8.93 12.95
CA THR A 156 11.31 -8.90 13.99
C THR A 156 12.69 -8.38 13.54
N THR A 157 12.86 -8.08 12.25
CA THR A 157 14.17 -7.65 11.72
C THR A 157 14.45 -6.18 12.02
N MET A 158 15.50 -5.91 12.80
CA MET A 158 15.88 -4.57 13.29
C MET A 158 15.97 -3.49 12.21
N ILE A 159 16.59 -3.79 11.06
CA ILE A 159 16.75 -2.83 9.96
C ILE A 159 15.38 -2.38 9.41
N ILE A 160 14.46 -3.31 9.25
CA ILE A 160 13.12 -3.04 8.74
C ILE A 160 12.34 -2.19 9.74
N ILE A 161 12.46 -2.50 11.03
CA ILE A 161 11.85 -1.71 12.11
C ILE A 161 12.36 -0.26 12.06
N GLU A 162 13.66 -0.05 11.86
CA GLU A 162 14.23 1.30 11.76
C GLU A 162 13.65 2.10 10.59
N PHE A 163 13.53 1.50 9.41
CA PHE A 163 12.89 2.14 8.25
C PHE A 163 11.45 2.53 8.55
N PHE A 164 10.66 1.63 9.16
CA PHE A 164 9.26 1.89 9.47
C PHE A 164 9.09 2.92 10.59
N VAL A 165 9.93 2.87 11.63
CA VAL A 165 9.96 3.89 12.70
C VAL A 165 10.31 5.27 12.13
N ARG A 166 11.25 5.33 11.17
CA ARG A 166 11.55 6.56 10.46
C ARG A 166 10.35 7.07 9.66
N PHE A 167 9.67 6.17 8.96
CA PHE A 167 8.42 6.46 8.25
C PHE A 167 7.36 7.03 9.20
N LEU A 168 7.08 6.38 10.34
CA LEU A 168 6.11 6.84 11.33
C LEU A 168 6.42 8.25 11.86
N LYS A 169 7.70 8.58 12.09
CA LYS A 169 8.10 9.90 12.56
C LYS A 169 7.84 11.02 11.56
N ILE A 170 7.79 10.70 10.28
CA ILE A 170 7.55 11.67 9.21
C ILE A 170 6.05 11.82 8.95
N CYS A 171 5.25 10.79 9.22
CA CYS A 171 3.81 10.76 8.93
C CYS A 171 2.98 11.42 10.04
N THR A 172 3.16 12.72 10.24
CA THR A 172 2.46 13.46 11.29
C THR A 172 0.99 13.75 10.99
N PHE A 173 0.58 13.64 9.72
CA PHE A 173 -0.80 13.86 9.28
C PHE A 173 -1.77 12.76 9.75
N LEU A 174 -1.26 11.56 9.99
CA LEU A 174 -2.01 10.45 10.58
C LEU A 174 -1.72 10.41 12.09
N ASP A 175 -2.58 11.01 12.89
CA ASP A 175 -2.45 10.98 14.35
C ASP A 175 -2.86 9.61 14.90
N SER A 176 -2.21 9.16 15.98
CA SER A 176 -2.28 7.81 16.53
C SER A 176 -3.54 7.49 17.37
N SER A 177 -4.49 8.41 17.47
CA SER A 177 -5.70 8.24 18.28
C SER A 177 -6.94 7.93 17.44
N PHE A 178 -6.93 6.76 16.77
CA PHE A 178 -8.07 6.36 15.94
C PHE A 178 -9.12 5.61 16.75
N ASN A 179 -10.38 6.04 16.66
CA ASN A 179 -11.55 5.24 17.03
C ASN A 179 -12.06 4.48 15.79
N ILE A 180 -11.25 3.52 15.33
CA ILE A 180 -11.59 2.71 14.16
C ILE A 180 -12.56 1.61 14.61
N VAL A 181 -13.65 1.46 13.87
CA VAL A 181 -14.50 0.26 13.91
C VAL A 181 -14.09 -0.60 12.71
N PRO A 182 -13.29 -1.65 12.92
CA PRO A 182 -12.78 -2.47 11.82
C PRO A 182 -13.90 -3.04 10.95
N HIS A 183 -13.63 -3.21 9.66
CA HIS A 183 -14.53 -3.81 8.67
C HIS A 183 -15.90 -3.13 8.58
N SER A 184 -15.97 -1.84 8.89
CA SER A 184 -17.21 -1.08 8.83
C SER A 184 -17.40 -0.38 7.48
N MET A 185 -18.67 -0.19 7.09
CA MET A 185 -19.01 0.59 5.89
C MET A 185 -18.72 2.07 6.10
N CYS A 186 -17.88 2.64 5.24
CA CYS A 186 -17.60 4.08 5.19
C CYS A 186 -18.24 4.70 3.95
N LYS A 187 -18.89 5.83 4.08
CA LYS A 187 -19.39 6.60 2.93
C LYS A 187 -18.19 7.17 2.17
N VAL A 188 -18.08 6.87 0.88
CA VAL A 188 -16.99 7.40 0.02
C VAL A 188 -17.49 8.44 -0.96
N GLN A 189 -18.75 8.35 -1.37
CA GLN A 189 -19.48 9.40 -2.08
C GLN A 189 -20.98 9.20 -1.90
N GLU A 190 -21.81 10.09 -2.45
CA GLU A 190 -23.25 9.94 -2.37
C GLU A 190 -23.69 8.64 -3.06
N GLY A 191 -24.44 7.81 -2.34
CA GLY A 191 -24.91 6.50 -2.82
C GLY A 191 -23.84 5.40 -2.92
N LEU A 192 -22.58 5.66 -2.53
CA LEU A 192 -21.52 4.68 -2.54
C LEU A 192 -20.83 4.58 -1.18
N ASN A 193 -20.77 3.36 -0.65
CA ASN A 193 -20.02 3.03 0.55
C ASN A 193 -18.89 2.02 0.20
N ALA A 194 -17.84 2.04 0.98
CA ALA A 194 -16.75 1.07 0.90
C ALA A 194 -16.39 0.57 2.30
N ALA A 195 -15.82 -0.64 2.37
CA ALA A 195 -15.23 -1.18 3.59
C ALA A 195 -13.91 -1.86 3.24
N LEU A 196 -12.92 -1.78 4.13
CA LEU A 196 -11.69 -2.55 4.02
C LEU A 196 -11.90 -3.92 4.66
N LEU A 197 -11.73 -4.99 3.89
CA LEU A 197 -11.88 -6.36 4.37
C LEU A 197 -10.55 -7.11 4.22
N TYR A 198 -10.12 -7.73 5.31
CA TYR A 198 -8.90 -8.54 5.35
C TYR A 198 -9.05 -9.67 6.37
N ASN A 199 -8.34 -10.77 6.16
CA ASN A 199 -8.31 -11.83 7.16
C ASN A 199 -7.58 -11.34 8.41
N ASP A 200 -8.24 -11.37 9.54
CA ASP A 200 -7.67 -11.09 10.85
C ASP A 200 -7.74 -12.34 11.74
N SER A 201 -7.35 -12.20 13.02
CA SER A 201 -7.41 -13.30 13.99
C SER A 201 -8.83 -13.66 14.44
N GLN A 202 -9.82 -12.84 14.11
CA GLN A 202 -11.20 -12.95 14.60
C GLN A 202 -12.14 -13.49 13.51
N SER A 203 -11.94 -13.07 12.24
CA SER A 203 -12.86 -13.37 11.15
C SER A 203 -12.20 -13.44 9.77
N GLY A 204 -12.69 -14.31 8.92
CA GLY A 204 -12.34 -14.33 7.52
C GLY A 204 -13.18 -13.35 6.69
N ILE A 205 -12.69 -13.00 5.49
CA ILE A 205 -13.34 -12.03 4.59
C ILE A 205 -14.81 -12.41 4.31
N LEU A 206 -15.11 -13.69 4.10
CA LEU A 206 -16.50 -14.11 3.83
C LEU A 206 -17.44 -13.82 5.00
N GLN A 207 -16.97 -13.99 6.24
CA GLN A 207 -17.75 -13.66 7.43
C GLN A 207 -17.97 -12.16 7.54
N GLN A 208 -16.96 -11.36 7.24
CA GLN A 208 -17.06 -9.90 7.23
C GLN A 208 -18.07 -9.42 6.17
N ILE A 209 -18.04 -9.99 4.95
CA ILE A 209 -19.02 -9.69 3.92
C ILE A 209 -20.44 -9.99 4.39
N SER A 210 -20.67 -11.15 5.01
CA SER A 210 -22.02 -11.52 5.48
C SER A 210 -22.52 -10.62 6.62
N ASN A 211 -21.63 -10.02 7.40
CA ASN A 211 -21.98 -9.06 8.44
C ASN A 211 -22.37 -7.69 7.85
N LEU A 212 -21.76 -7.28 6.75
CA LEU A 212 -22.01 -5.98 6.09
C LEU A 212 -23.23 -5.99 5.15
N VAL A 213 -23.48 -7.13 4.52
CA VAL A 213 -24.58 -7.30 3.57
C VAL A 213 -25.52 -8.36 4.15
N PRO A 214 -26.52 -7.96 4.95
CA PRO A 214 -27.51 -8.90 5.45
C PRO A 214 -28.18 -9.58 4.24
N LEU A 215 -28.07 -10.91 4.20
CA LEU A 215 -28.79 -11.72 3.23
C LEU A 215 -30.28 -11.46 3.49
N ASN A 216 -30.93 -10.78 2.57
CA ASN A 216 -32.39 -10.72 2.58
C ASN A 216 -32.92 -12.14 2.43
N GLU A 217 -33.57 -12.64 3.47
CA GLU A 217 -34.32 -13.90 3.44
C GLU A 217 -35.48 -13.84 2.45
#